data_b94f97b27eed6abd80415a331487acb6
#
_entry.id   b94f97b27eed6abd80415a331487acb6
#
_cell.length_a   1.000
_cell.length_b   1.000
_cell.length_c   1.000
_cell.angle_alpha   90.00
_cell.angle_beta   90.00
_cell.angle_gamma   90.00
#
_symmetry.space_group_name_H-M   'P 1'
#
loop_
_entity.id
_entity.type
_entity.pdbx_description
1 polymer ?
#
loop_
_entity_poly.entity_id
_entity_poly.type
_entity_poly.pdbx_seq_one_letter_code
_entity_poly.pdbx_strand_id
1 'polypeptide(L)'
;MSFSKPNASAATRTKNRTPNDRNASSGMCSVCVDDCPGFCEIGKSAFRSAENLYPQPFGVITAGADKEYPVDFSHLNIMGTAVGAVGIEANSDKAIFDNVNTETRLGKDKGIRLKMPIMIPGLGSTKVAKTHWDGLAIGSAISGTALTIGENVGGMDEQSKISNGRITHCPDLEYRVKTFQEWQQDGYGLIVMQENVEDSRLGILEYGVEKLGVQAVEMKWGQGAKDIGGEVKINNLEKAKMLRDRGYIVLPDPYDRDAANSFGKSFKEFERHSRVGMVNEDDFVKRVKQLRNAGAKYVFLKTGAYRPADLARAVWYCSIAGVDVLTVDGAGGGTGMSPWHMMNEWGIPTLYISALTYNYVHQLASKGHYVPDIILAGGFAFEDDIFKAFAIGAPYVKAVGMARSPLCAAHVGTVVSNQIKEGKIEKFISDYGNTTEEIFVLASKVKRLFGTAKKEVPPNALGLYSYYQRLSQGLRQLMCGSRKFALEYITRNDIVTLTRDAADVTGITYIMDADKAEAQMILSGKGAKPKAKTAATAKTVAKGNAKAAKPIVKEKTKGTTKTAVKKKGRK
;
A
#
# COMPACT_ATOMS: atom_id res chain seq x y z
N MET A 1 -9.13 11.25 31.85
CA MET A 1 -8.33 10.27 31.05
C MET A 1 -7.97 10.95 29.75
N SER A 2 -6.69 11.14 29.50
CA SER A 2 -6.23 11.57 28.18
C SER A 2 -6.42 10.34 27.27
N PHE A 3 -7.40 10.39 26.40
CA PHE A 3 -7.46 9.39 25.33
C PHE A 3 -6.25 9.64 24.44
N SER A 4 -5.31 8.71 24.42
CA SER A 4 -4.27 8.74 23.42
C SER A 4 -4.95 8.61 22.06
N LYS A 5 -4.51 9.38 21.10
CA LYS A 5 -5.18 9.44 19.80
C LYS A 5 -4.45 8.59 18.80
N PRO A 6 -5.19 7.86 17.96
CA PRO A 6 -4.58 7.05 16.91
C PRO A 6 -3.63 7.88 16.08
N ASN A 7 -2.43 7.38 15.84
CA ASN A 7 -1.50 8.04 14.96
C ASN A 7 -0.66 7.03 14.17
N ALA A 8 -0.38 7.35 12.92
CA ALA A 8 0.40 6.47 12.05
C ALA A 8 1.82 6.30 12.57
N SER A 9 2.36 7.35 13.16
CA SER A 9 3.66 7.29 13.81
C SER A 9 3.66 6.34 15.00
N ALA A 10 2.55 6.20 15.72
CA ALA A 10 2.44 5.22 16.81
C ALA A 10 2.43 3.78 16.28
N ALA A 11 1.76 3.51 15.16
CA ALA A 11 1.68 2.18 14.58
C ALA A 11 3.02 1.67 14.03
N THR A 12 3.78 2.54 13.39
CA THR A 12 5.15 2.27 12.92
C THR A 12 6.22 2.72 13.90
N ARG A 13 5.85 3.50 14.89
CA ARG A 13 6.70 4.21 15.85
C ARG A 13 7.72 5.12 15.21
N THR A 14 7.41 5.63 14.06
CA THR A 14 8.14 6.76 13.51
C THR A 14 7.83 7.97 14.36
N LYS A 15 8.77 8.41 15.19
CA LYS A 15 8.58 9.54 16.11
C LYS A 15 8.20 10.78 15.32
N ASN A 16 7.21 11.51 15.83
CA ASN A 16 6.90 12.83 15.34
C ASN A 16 8.15 13.71 15.44
N ARG A 17 8.38 14.50 14.42
CA ARG A 17 9.54 15.37 14.35
C ARG A 17 9.42 16.56 15.28
N THR A 18 8.20 16.91 15.62
CA THR A 18 7.89 18.09 16.44
C THR A 18 7.26 17.63 17.75
N PRO A 19 7.99 17.71 18.87
CA PRO A 19 7.41 17.52 20.19
C PRO A 19 6.23 18.49 20.39
N ASN A 20 5.18 18.07 21.05
CA ASN A 20 3.97 18.86 21.28
C ASN A 20 3.18 19.22 20.02
N ASP A 21 3.41 18.56 18.92
CA ASP A 21 2.52 18.63 17.79
C ASP A 21 1.09 18.40 18.24
N ARG A 22 0.20 19.26 17.77
CA ARG A 22 -1.21 19.10 18.07
C ARG A 22 -1.66 17.73 17.66
N ASN A 23 -2.47 17.22 18.52
CA ASN A 23 -3.31 16.15 18.19
C ASN A 23 -3.76 16.21 16.78
N ALA A 24 -3.44 15.25 16.13
CA ALA A 24 -4.00 15.06 14.88
C ALA A 24 -5.34 14.34 14.96
N SER A 25 -6.33 15.07 15.24
CA SER A 25 -7.65 14.79 14.71
C SER A 25 -7.67 14.93 13.18
N SER A 26 -6.51 15.08 12.55
CA SER A 26 -6.30 15.26 11.13
C SER A 26 -5.33 14.23 10.59
N GLY A 27 -4.92 14.39 9.43
CA GLY A 27 -3.94 13.56 8.78
C GLY A 27 -4.51 12.19 8.49
N MET A 28 -3.95 11.17 9.05
CA MET A 28 -4.36 9.80 8.77
C MET A 28 -5.53 9.31 9.63
N CYS A 29 -6.20 10.21 10.34
CA CYS A 29 -7.41 9.89 11.07
C CYS A 29 -8.66 9.93 10.16
N SER A 30 -9.78 9.40 10.64
CA SER A 30 -11.03 9.31 9.89
C SER A 30 -11.71 10.65 9.61
N VAL A 31 -11.33 11.72 10.32
CA VAL A 31 -11.94 13.05 10.14
C VAL A 31 -11.37 13.86 8.97
N CYS A 32 -10.36 13.37 8.27
CA CYS A 32 -9.84 14.00 7.05
C CYS A 32 -10.83 14.09 5.88
N VAL A 33 -12.07 13.72 6.07
CA VAL A 33 -13.12 13.73 5.03
C VAL A 33 -14.04 14.91 5.16
N ASP A 34 -14.45 15.23 6.39
CA ASP A 34 -15.49 16.20 6.64
C ASP A 34 -14.94 17.49 7.29
N ASP A 35 -14.20 17.37 8.37
CA ASP A 35 -13.65 18.50 9.10
C ASP A 35 -12.29 18.16 9.68
N CYS A 36 -11.29 18.95 9.36
CA CYS A 36 -9.95 18.83 9.90
C CYS A 36 -9.66 20.02 10.84
N PRO A 37 -9.71 19.82 12.16
CA PRO A 37 -9.51 20.92 13.12
C PRO A 37 -8.06 21.41 13.19
N GLY A 38 -7.14 20.80 12.46
CA GLY A 38 -5.75 21.22 12.40
C GLY A 38 -4.92 20.39 11.42
N PHE A 39 -3.85 20.98 10.91
CA PHE A 39 -2.98 20.36 9.94
C PHE A 39 -1.87 19.55 10.60
N CYS A 40 -1.80 18.26 10.27
CA CYS A 40 -0.70 17.37 10.66
C CYS A 40 0.51 17.53 9.71
N GLU A 41 1.60 16.80 9.98
CA GLU A 41 2.80 16.75 9.13
C GLU A 41 2.48 16.40 7.65
N ILE A 42 1.51 15.54 7.41
CA ILE A 42 1.11 15.19 6.04
C ILE A 42 0.42 16.36 5.37
N GLY A 43 -0.48 17.04 6.10
CA GLY A 43 -1.13 18.25 5.60
C GLY A 43 -0.12 19.34 5.25
N LYS A 44 0.82 19.64 6.16
CA LYS A 44 1.92 20.57 5.87
C LYS A 44 2.70 20.15 4.63
N SER A 45 3.00 18.89 4.48
CA SER A 45 3.73 18.36 3.31
C SER A 45 2.94 18.52 2.00
N ALA A 46 1.61 18.49 2.07
CA ALA A 46 0.77 18.65 0.90
C ALA A 46 0.91 20.03 0.23
N PHE A 47 1.12 21.10 0.98
CA PHE A 47 1.29 22.42 0.41
C PHE A 47 2.75 22.91 0.39
N ARG A 48 3.60 22.49 1.33
CA ARG A 48 5.01 22.90 1.38
C ARG A 48 5.97 21.92 0.71
N SER A 49 5.51 20.70 0.34
CA SER A 49 6.34 19.71 -0.35
C SER A 49 7.66 19.43 0.39
N ALA A 50 8.76 19.42 -0.35
CA ALA A 50 10.10 19.17 0.15
C ALA A 50 10.59 20.18 1.19
N GLU A 51 10.08 21.39 1.18
CA GLU A 51 10.42 22.37 2.23
C GLU A 51 10.00 21.90 3.62
N ASN A 52 9.04 21.00 3.72
CA ASN A 52 8.59 20.41 4.99
C ASN A 52 9.35 19.14 5.40
N LEU A 53 10.55 18.89 4.87
CA LEU A 53 11.40 17.80 5.33
C LEU A 53 11.86 17.98 6.78
N TYR A 54 12.02 19.22 7.20
CA TYR A 54 12.41 19.55 8.56
C TYR A 54 11.18 19.82 9.43
N PRO A 55 11.23 19.49 10.72
CA PRO A 55 10.10 19.68 11.62
C PRO A 55 9.60 21.12 11.65
N GLN A 56 8.28 21.28 11.61
CA GLN A 56 7.59 22.53 11.86
C GLN A 56 6.74 22.38 13.12
N PRO A 57 6.56 23.42 13.92
CA PRO A 57 5.97 23.31 15.24
C PRO A 57 4.42 23.27 15.23
N PHE A 58 3.82 22.45 14.38
CA PHE A 58 2.37 22.23 14.39
C PHE A 58 1.96 20.91 13.75
N GLY A 59 0.92 20.32 14.29
CA GLY A 59 0.30 19.10 13.80
C GLY A 59 0.98 17.81 14.30
N VAL A 60 0.21 16.86 14.73
CA VAL A 60 0.64 15.50 15.04
C VAL A 60 0.04 14.55 14.01
N ILE A 61 0.83 13.64 13.45
CA ILE A 61 0.31 12.65 12.52
C ILE A 61 -0.45 11.58 13.30
N THR A 62 -1.71 11.36 12.93
CA THR A 62 -2.51 10.29 13.50
C THR A 62 -3.15 9.44 12.41
N ALA A 63 -3.14 8.15 12.60
CA ALA A 63 -3.97 7.18 11.90
C ALA A 63 -3.67 5.76 12.40
N GLY A 64 -4.62 4.86 12.33
CA GLY A 64 -4.43 3.47 12.69
C GLY A 64 -4.59 3.17 14.17
N ALA A 65 -3.90 2.16 14.64
CA ALA A 65 -3.99 1.70 16.01
C ALA A 65 -3.36 2.69 17.00
N ASP A 66 -3.97 2.78 18.16
CA ASP A 66 -3.48 3.53 19.32
C ASP A 66 -2.76 2.61 20.33
N LYS A 67 -2.36 1.44 19.88
CA LYS A 67 -1.65 0.45 20.69
C LYS A 67 -0.15 0.61 20.52
N GLU A 68 0.57 0.66 21.62
CA GLU A 68 2.02 0.55 21.64
C GLU A 68 2.43 -0.92 21.55
N TYR A 69 3.36 -1.21 20.66
CA TYR A 69 3.92 -2.54 20.50
C TYR A 69 5.30 -2.60 21.17
N PRO A 70 5.70 -3.77 21.76
CA PRO A 70 7.01 -3.91 22.38
C PRO A 70 8.17 -3.61 21.44
N VAL A 71 8.00 -3.95 20.17
CA VAL A 71 8.97 -3.68 19.10
C VAL A 71 8.25 -3.15 17.88
N ASP A 72 8.78 -2.10 17.28
CA ASP A 72 8.25 -1.45 16.09
C ASP A 72 9.36 -0.76 15.27
N PHE A 73 9.00 -0.05 14.19
CA PHE A 73 9.96 0.60 13.29
C PHE A 73 10.83 1.68 13.95
N SER A 74 10.46 2.20 15.15
CA SER A 74 11.32 3.14 15.88
C SER A 74 12.56 2.48 16.50
N HIS A 75 12.53 1.15 16.64
CA HIS A 75 13.66 0.35 17.12
C HIS A 75 14.69 0.05 16.02
N LEU A 76 14.46 0.53 14.80
CA LEU A 76 15.37 0.42 13.67
C LEU A 76 15.98 1.78 13.34
N ASN A 77 17.31 1.82 13.19
CA ASN A 77 18.01 3.00 12.68
C ASN A 77 18.60 2.71 11.29
N ILE A 78 18.58 3.75 10.45
CA ILE A 78 19.23 3.73 9.13
C ILE A 78 20.71 3.99 9.33
N MET A 79 21.56 3.19 8.67
CA MET A 79 23.00 3.32 8.75
C MET A 79 23.55 4.18 7.61
N GLY A 80 24.19 5.26 7.99
CA GLY A 80 25.02 6.04 7.07
C GLY A 80 26.41 5.42 6.89
N THR A 81 27.04 5.71 5.77
CA THR A 81 28.46 5.35 5.54
C THR A 81 29.22 6.52 4.95
N ALA A 82 30.48 6.67 5.36
CA ALA A 82 31.40 7.67 4.82
C ALA A 82 32.22 7.16 3.63
N VAL A 83 32.16 5.84 3.36
CA VAL A 83 33.07 5.17 2.43
C VAL A 83 32.32 4.61 1.22
N GLY A 84 32.81 4.92 0.03
CA GLY A 84 32.34 4.35 -1.21
C GLY A 84 31.00 4.91 -1.68
N ALA A 85 30.48 4.33 -2.77
CA ALA A 85 29.15 4.55 -3.31
C ALA A 85 28.73 3.30 -4.09
N VAL A 86 27.43 2.99 -4.13
CA VAL A 86 26.89 1.86 -4.89
C VAL A 86 25.84 2.40 -5.88
N GLY A 87 26.02 2.04 -7.14
CA GLY A 87 25.15 2.51 -8.24
C GLY A 87 25.62 3.79 -8.92
N ILE A 88 26.70 4.39 -8.44
CA ILE A 88 27.37 5.54 -9.05
C ILE A 88 28.87 5.48 -8.76
N GLU A 89 29.66 6.23 -9.50
CA GLU A 89 31.08 6.41 -9.20
C GLU A 89 31.25 7.11 -7.84
N ALA A 90 32.16 6.58 -7.01
CA ALA A 90 32.50 7.14 -5.69
C ALA A 90 33.34 8.41 -5.84
N ASN A 91 32.72 9.47 -6.35
CA ASN A 91 33.29 10.78 -6.61
C ASN A 91 32.37 11.84 -6.04
N SER A 92 32.89 12.84 -5.33
CA SER A 92 32.13 13.86 -4.63
C SER A 92 31.24 14.70 -5.58
N ASP A 93 31.68 14.91 -6.83
CA ASP A 93 30.90 15.67 -7.80
C ASP A 93 29.75 14.87 -8.43
N LYS A 94 29.78 13.53 -8.31
CA LYS A 94 28.76 12.62 -8.83
C LYS A 94 27.87 12.05 -7.76
N ALA A 95 28.42 11.73 -6.59
CA ALA A 95 27.71 11.10 -5.48
C ALA A 95 26.90 12.12 -4.66
N ILE A 96 25.99 12.84 -5.34
CA ILE A 96 25.07 13.83 -4.77
C ILE A 96 23.65 13.29 -4.74
N PHE A 97 22.80 13.81 -3.84
CA PHE A 97 21.45 13.29 -3.63
C PHE A 97 20.55 13.41 -4.88
N ASP A 98 20.76 14.39 -5.73
CA ASP A 98 20.00 14.55 -6.98
C ASP A 98 20.20 13.39 -7.97
N ASN A 99 21.33 12.71 -7.89
CA ASN A 99 21.64 11.56 -8.74
C ASN A 99 21.11 10.23 -8.19
N VAL A 100 20.42 10.24 -7.05
CA VAL A 100 19.77 9.05 -6.50
C VAL A 100 18.51 8.72 -7.31
N ASN A 101 18.43 7.48 -7.81
CA ASN A 101 17.28 6.96 -8.52
C ASN A 101 16.28 6.30 -7.54
N THR A 102 15.05 6.83 -7.48
CA THR A 102 13.95 6.27 -6.68
C THR A 102 12.94 5.46 -7.51
N GLU A 103 13.23 5.22 -8.80
CA GLU A 103 12.38 4.36 -9.63
C GLU A 103 12.40 2.92 -9.15
N THR A 104 11.26 2.27 -9.26
CA THR A 104 11.12 0.83 -9.02
C THR A 104 10.39 0.16 -10.17
N ARG A 105 10.59 -1.15 -10.30
CA ARG A 105 9.91 -2.00 -11.27
C ARG A 105 9.28 -3.19 -10.57
N LEU A 106 8.02 -3.44 -10.87
CA LEU A 106 7.22 -4.51 -10.29
C LEU A 106 6.71 -5.46 -11.39
N GLY A 107 6.17 -6.57 -10.92
CA GLY A 107 5.56 -7.59 -11.76
C GLY A 107 6.57 -8.61 -12.26
N LYS A 108 6.08 -9.76 -12.64
CA LYS A 108 6.88 -10.91 -13.08
C LYS A 108 7.81 -10.59 -14.26
N ASP A 109 7.34 -9.73 -15.16
CA ASP A 109 8.07 -9.25 -16.34
C ASP A 109 8.81 -7.92 -16.10
N LYS A 110 8.71 -7.34 -14.87
CA LYS A 110 9.21 -6.00 -14.52
C LYS A 110 8.64 -4.88 -15.40
N GLY A 111 7.46 -5.09 -15.93
CA GLY A 111 6.80 -4.16 -16.85
C GLY A 111 6.10 -3.00 -16.17
N ILE A 112 5.81 -3.08 -14.86
CA ILE A 112 5.22 -1.99 -14.09
C ILE A 112 6.36 -1.07 -13.63
N ARG A 113 6.33 0.18 -14.09
CA ARG A 113 7.34 1.19 -13.73
C ARG A 113 6.71 2.27 -12.86
N LEU A 114 7.32 2.53 -11.71
CA LEU A 114 6.92 3.61 -10.82
C LEU A 114 8.10 4.58 -10.63
N LYS A 115 7.84 5.89 -10.72
CA LYS A 115 8.85 6.93 -10.42
C LYS A 115 9.23 6.98 -8.95
N MET A 116 8.29 6.57 -8.11
CA MET A 116 8.48 6.39 -6.68
C MET A 116 7.87 5.07 -6.23
N PRO A 117 8.48 4.41 -5.24
CA PRO A 117 8.04 3.07 -4.80
C PRO A 117 6.80 3.12 -3.91
N ILE A 118 5.73 3.78 -4.37
CA ILE A 118 4.50 3.99 -3.61
C ILE A 118 3.31 3.45 -4.38
N MET A 119 2.44 2.74 -3.68
CA MET A 119 1.11 2.36 -4.12
C MET A 119 0.08 2.85 -3.09
N ILE A 120 -0.99 3.49 -3.56
CA ILE A 120 -2.17 3.69 -2.73
C ILE A 120 -2.98 2.39 -2.77
N PRO A 121 -3.04 1.62 -1.67
CA PRO A 121 -3.86 0.41 -1.62
C PRO A 121 -5.34 0.76 -1.64
N GLY A 122 -6.17 -0.21 -2.01
CA GLY A 122 -7.62 -0.03 -2.12
C GLY A 122 -8.24 0.56 -0.85
N LEU A 123 -8.92 1.68 -0.99
CA LEU A 123 -9.70 2.32 0.06
C LEU A 123 -11.11 1.74 0.05
N GLY A 124 -11.43 0.93 1.07
CA GLY A 124 -12.73 0.23 1.16
C GLY A 124 -13.92 1.15 1.49
N SER A 125 -13.67 2.37 1.97
CA SER A 125 -14.70 3.39 2.21
C SER A 125 -15.03 4.11 0.90
N THR A 126 -16.08 3.65 0.21
CA THR A 126 -16.43 4.15 -1.13
C THR A 126 -16.75 5.64 -1.16
N LYS A 127 -17.46 6.17 -0.14
CA LYS A 127 -17.79 7.60 -0.03
C LYS A 127 -16.52 8.45 0.11
N VAL A 128 -15.64 8.10 1.04
CA VAL A 128 -14.39 8.82 1.29
C VAL A 128 -13.50 8.82 0.04
N ALA A 129 -13.31 7.66 -0.57
CA ALA A 129 -12.54 7.53 -1.79
C ALA A 129 -13.16 8.35 -2.94
N LYS A 130 -14.50 8.36 -3.07
CA LYS A 130 -15.20 9.13 -4.12
C LYS A 130 -15.01 10.63 -3.95
N THR A 131 -15.12 11.14 -2.72
CA THR A 131 -14.94 12.57 -2.41
C THR A 131 -13.56 13.09 -2.82
N HIS A 132 -12.53 12.25 -2.70
CA HIS A 132 -11.14 12.66 -2.99
C HIS A 132 -10.57 12.01 -4.25
N TRP A 133 -11.42 11.39 -5.09
CA TRP A 133 -10.94 10.56 -6.19
C TRP A 133 -10.07 11.31 -7.19
N ASP A 134 -10.46 12.51 -7.61
CA ASP A 134 -9.67 13.32 -8.54
C ASP A 134 -8.28 13.61 -8.00
N GLY A 135 -8.19 13.96 -6.72
CA GLY A 135 -6.91 14.18 -6.06
C GLY A 135 -6.02 12.93 -6.06
N LEU A 136 -6.60 11.80 -5.67
CA LEU A 136 -5.89 10.52 -5.60
C LEU A 136 -5.48 10.03 -6.99
N ALA A 137 -6.40 10.04 -7.95
CA ALA A 137 -6.17 9.52 -9.29
C ALA A 137 -5.21 10.40 -10.09
N ILE A 138 -5.49 11.70 -10.18
CA ILE A 138 -4.66 12.64 -10.93
C ILE A 138 -3.30 12.80 -10.27
N GLY A 139 -3.28 12.99 -8.93
CA GLY A 139 -2.04 13.13 -8.17
C GLY A 139 -1.12 11.91 -8.31
N SER A 140 -1.66 10.69 -8.24
CA SER A 140 -0.90 9.46 -8.46
C SER A 140 -0.41 9.32 -9.90
N ALA A 141 -1.28 9.61 -10.87
CA ALA A 141 -0.97 9.51 -12.30
C ALA A 141 0.18 10.45 -12.71
N ILE A 142 0.12 11.74 -12.33
CA ILE A 142 1.19 12.71 -12.64
C ILE A 142 2.48 12.45 -11.84
N SER A 143 2.36 11.81 -10.68
CA SER A 143 3.52 11.39 -9.88
C SER A 143 4.15 10.09 -10.36
N GLY A 144 3.49 9.36 -11.27
CA GLY A 144 3.95 8.08 -11.78
C GLY A 144 3.98 6.98 -10.71
N THR A 145 3.02 6.98 -9.77
CA THR A 145 2.82 5.97 -8.72
C THR A 145 1.65 5.05 -9.02
N ALA A 146 1.44 4.01 -8.22
CA ALA A 146 0.30 3.11 -8.38
C ALA A 146 -0.88 3.52 -7.47
N LEU A 147 -2.10 3.29 -7.97
CA LEU A 147 -3.35 3.52 -7.25
C LEU A 147 -4.27 2.32 -7.42
N THR A 148 -4.85 1.84 -6.32
CA THR A 148 -5.83 0.76 -6.35
C THR A 148 -7.24 1.32 -6.12
N ILE A 149 -8.18 1.02 -7.03
CA ILE A 149 -9.60 1.19 -6.80
C ILE A 149 -10.03 0.12 -5.80
N GLY A 150 -10.45 0.55 -4.62
CA GLY A 150 -10.84 -0.37 -3.55
C GLY A 150 -12.13 -1.11 -3.86
N GLU A 151 -12.39 -2.11 -3.07
CA GLU A 151 -13.57 -2.97 -3.14
C GLU A 151 -14.89 -2.21 -2.90
N ASN A 152 -15.99 -2.84 -3.24
CA ASN A 152 -17.39 -2.42 -3.06
C ASN A 152 -17.93 -1.36 -4.03
N VAL A 153 -17.09 -0.73 -4.85
CA VAL A 153 -17.52 0.40 -5.71
C VAL A 153 -18.68 -0.01 -6.62
N GLY A 154 -18.48 -1.10 -7.38
CA GLY A 154 -19.50 -1.54 -8.36
C GLY A 154 -20.82 -1.95 -7.74
N GLY A 155 -20.77 -2.69 -6.63
CA GLY A 155 -21.99 -3.16 -5.95
C GLY A 155 -22.73 -2.06 -5.17
N MET A 156 -22.04 -1.01 -4.73
CA MET A 156 -22.60 0.11 -3.96
C MET A 156 -23.10 1.26 -4.84
N ASP A 157 -22.66 1.36 -6.09
CA ASP A 157 -23.12 2.40 -7.01
C ASP A 157 -24.55 2.14 -7.46
N GLU A 158 -25.45 3.09 -7.15
CA GLU A 158 -26.88 3.00 -7.45
C GLU A 158 -27.16 2.94 -8.96
N GLN A 159 -26.29 3.52 -9.77
CA GLN A 159 -26.40 3.55 -11.23
C GLN A 159 -25.85 2.27 -11.91
N SER A 160 -25.23 1.38 -11.15
CA SER A 160 -24.73 0.11 -11.69
C SER A 160 -25.88 -0.77 -12.21
N LYS A 161 -25.67 -1.34 -13.39
CA LYS A 161 -26.58 -2.33 -14.00
C LYS A 161 -26.04 -3.73 -13.78
N ILE A 162 -26.88 -4.60 -13.24
CA ILE A 162 -26.54 -6.00 -12.97
C ILE A 162 -27.50 -6.87 -13.79
N SER A 163 -26.98 -7.82 -14.53
CA SER A 163 -27.77 -8.81 -15.30
C SER A 163 -27.20 -10.20 -15.02
N ASN A 164 -28.08 -11.15 -14.74
CA ASN A 164 -27.70 -12.54 -14.40
C ASN A 164 -26.64 -12.61 -13.28
N GLY A 165 -26.77 -11.76 -12.26
CA GLY A 165 -25.85 -11.69 -11.13
C GLY A 165 -24.46 -11.10 -11.44
N ARG A 166 -24.24 -10.56 -12.63
CA ARG A 166 -22.99 -9.94 -13.06
C ARG A 166 -23.18 -8.47 -13.39
N ILE A 167 -22.18 -7.66 -13.05
CA ILE A 167 -22.17 -6.25 -13.43
C ILE A 167 -21.97 -6.11 -14.94
N THR A 168 -22.76 -5.24 -15.55
CA THR A 168 -22.71 -4.97 -17.00
C THR A 168 -22.38 -3.52 -17.33
N HIS A 169 -22.59 -2.61 -16.37
CA HIS A 169 -22.29 -1.19 -16.49
C HIS A 169 -22.15 -0.57 -15.10
N CYS A 170 -21.12 0.24 -14.88
CA CYS A 170 -20.87 0.95 -13.63
C CYS A 170 -20.21 2.30 -13.88
N PRO A 171 -20.98 3.40 -13.89
CA PRO A 171 -20.45 4.73 -14.15
C PRO A 171 -19.36 5.18 -13.17
N ASP A 172 -19.47 4.81 -11.89
CA ASP A 172 -18.46 5.17 -10.88
C ASP A 172 -17.11 4.48 -11.16
N LEU A 173 -17.10 3.20 -11.54
CA LEU A 173 -15.86 2.51 -11.92
C LEU A 173 -15.27 3.09 -13.21
N GLU A 174 -16.10 3.36 -14.22
CA GLU A 174 -15.67 3.99 -15.48
C GLU A 174 -15.01 5.34 -15.23
N TYR A 175 -15.65 6.19 -14.43
CA TYR A 175 -15.10 7.49 -14.04
C TYR A 175 -13.76 7.34 -13.34
N ARG A 176 -13.64 6.40 -12.38
CA ARG A 176 -12.41 6.19 -11.62
C ARG A 176 -11.24 5.76 -12.49
N VAL A 177 -11.48 4.82 -13.38
CA VAL A 177 -10.45 4.33 -14.30
C VAL A 177 -10.02 5.43 -15.28
N LYS A 178 -10.98 6.10 -15.92
CA LYS A 178 -10.70 7.17 -16.90
C LYS A 178 -9.92 8.32 -16.28
N THR A 179 -10.31 8.76 -15.08
CA THR A 179 -9.61 9.87 -14.40
C THR A 179 -8.12 9.59 -14.23
N PHE A 180 -7.73 8.37 -13.86
CA PHE A 180 -6.32 8.01 -13.76
C PHE A 180 -5.66 7.93 -15.14
N GLN A 181 -6.27 7.22 -16.09
CA GLN A 181 -5.71 6.95 -17.41
C GLN A 181 -5.46 8.25 -18.21
N GLU A 182 -6.35 9.24 -18.10
CA GLU A 182 -6.24 10.52 -18.79
C GLU A 182 -5.03 11.37 -18.36
N TRP A 183 -4.51 11.14 -17.16
CA TRP A 183 -3.38 11.87 -16.59
C TRP A 183 -2.12 11.02 -16.47
N GLN A 184 -2.21 9.73 -16.78
CA GLN A 184 -1.08 8.82 -16.69
C GLN A 184 0.07 9.28 -17.58
N GLN A 185 1.27 9.32 -17.03
CA GLN A 185 2.49 9.67 -17.76
C GLN A 185 3.04 8.45 -18.47
N ASP A 186 3.61 8.64 -19.65
CA ASP A 186 4.12 7.57 -20.50
C ASP A 186 5.06 6.62 -19.76
N GLY A 187 4.66 5.36 -19.73
CA GLY A 187 5.43 4.26 -19.16
C GLY A 187 5.54 4.25 -17.64
N TYR A 188 4.83 5.13 -16.92
CA TYR A 188 4.83 5.15 -15.46
C TYR A 188 3.44 5.10 -14.85
N GLY A 189 3.38 4.56 -13.63
CA GLY A 189 2.15 4.45 -12.86
C GLY A 189 1.27 3.29 -13.28
N LEU A 190 0.33 2.93 -12.42
CA LEU A 190 -0.59 1.82 -12.65
C LEU A 190 -1.89 2.05 -11.89
N ILE A 191 -3.02 1.88 -12.58
CA ILE A 191 -4.33 1.72 -11.93
C ILE A 191 -4.60 0.25 -11.73
N VAL A 192 -4.96 -0.13 -10.50
CA VAL A 192 -5.29 -1.50 -10.09
C VAL A 192 -6.76 -1.54 -9.66
N MET A 193 -7.50 -2.56 -10.01
CA MET A 193 -8.85 -2.79 -9.51
C MET A 193 -8.87 -3.93 -8.51
N GLN A 194 -9.45 -3.70 -7.33
CA GLN A 194 -9.49 -4.68 -6.25
C GLN A 194 -10.88 -5.27 -6.09
N GLU A 195 -10.95 -6.56 -5.75
CA GLU A 195 -12.20 -7.24 -5.38
C GLU A 195 -12.12 -7.84 -3.97
N ASN A 196 -13.26 -7.86 -3.31
CA ASN A 196 -13.53 -8.73 -2.17
C ASN A 196 -14.50 -9.87 -2.58
N VAL A 197 -14.99 -10.64 -1.62
CA VAL A 197 -15.94 -11.75 -1.86
C VAL A 197 -17.21 -11.29 -2.57
N GLU A 198 -17.75 -10.12 -2.22
CA GLU A 198 -18.97 -9.60 -2.82
C GLU A 198 -18.74 -9.15 -4.27
N ASP A 199 -17.62 -8.51 -4.52
CA ASP A 199 -17.24 -8.05 -5.86
C ASP A 199 -16.94 -9.24 -6.81
N SER A 200 -16.31 -10.30 -6.31
CA SER A 200 -16.11 -11.55 -7.06
C SER A 200 -17.42 -12.15 -7.55
N ARG A 201 -18.46 -12.11 -6.71
CA ARG A 201 -19.80 -12.60 -7.09
C ARG A 201 -20.42 -11.80 -8.24
N LEU A 202 -20.13 -10.50 -8.27
CA LEU A 202 -20.60 -9.59 -9.31
C LEU A 202 -19.74 -9.58 -10.56
N GLY A 203 -18.56 -10.21 -10.55
CA GLY A 203 -17.62 -10.21 -11.66
C GLY A 203 -16.99 -8.86 -11.94
N ILE A 204 -16.66 -8.12 -10.88
CA ILE A 204 -16.13 -6.75 -10.96
C ILE A 204 -14.78 -6.71 -11.68
N LEU A 205 -13.87 -7.64 -11.40
CA LEU A 205 -12.55 -7.64 -12.04
C LEU A 205 -12.63 -7.99 -13.52
N GLU A 206 -13.47 -8.96 -13.91
CA GLU A 206 -13.72 -9.28 -15.31
C GLU A 206 -14.27 -8.06 -16.06
N TYR A 207 -15.25 -7.37 -15.48
CA TYR A 207 -15.77 -6.13 -16.05
C TYR A 207 -14.68 -5.07 -16.22
N GLY A 208 -13.83 -4.89 -15.22
CA GLY A 208 -12.71 -3.95 -15.26
C GLY A 208 -11.71 -4.23 -16.38
N VAL A 209 -11.36 -5.50 -16.55
CA VAL A 209 -10.42 -5.93 -17.60
C VAL A 209 -11.06 -5.84 -18.99
N GLU A 210 -12.24 -6.44 -19.17
CA GLU A 210 -12.89 -6.60 -20.49
C GLU A 210 -13.52 -5.31 -21.01
N LYS A 211 -14.06 -4.47 -20.13
CA LYS A 211 -14.80 -3.27 -20.52
C LYS A 211 -14.06 -1.97 -20.27
N LEU A 212 -13.24 -1.90 -19.21
CA LEU A 212 -12.54 -0.66 -18.85
C LEU A 212 -11.05 -0.68 -19.21
N GLY A 213 -10.53 -1.82 -19.72
CA GLY A 213 -9.14 -1.96 -20.14
C GLY A 213 -8.12 -1.89 -19.00
N VAL A 214 -8.54 -2.23 -17.77
CA VAL A 214 -7.65 -2.29 -16.61
C VAL A 214 -6.68 -3.46 -16.79
N GLN A 215 -5.37 -3.18 -16.68
CA GLN A 215 -4.35 -4.19 -16.89
C GLN A 215 -4.00 -4.99 -15.62
N ALA A 216 -4.24 -4.41 -14.46
CA ALA A 216 -3.88 -5.01 -13.18
C ALA A 216 -5.11 -5.16 -12.27
N VAL A 217 -5.23 -6.33 -11.69
CA VAL A 217 -6.31 -6.69 -10.76
C VAL A 217 -5.73 -7.22 -9.46
N GLU A 218 -6.42 -6.97 -8.34
CA GLU A 218 -6.00 -7.41 -7.02
C GLU A 218 -7.13 -8.16 -6.30
N MET A 219 -6.86 -9.40 -5.93
CA MET A 219 -7.71 -10.14 -5.01
C MET A 219 -7.41 -9.72 -3.59
N LYS A 220 -8.43 -9.51 -2.76
CA LYS A 220 -8.26 -9.11 -1.36
C LYS A 220 -8.73 -10.21 -0.42
N TRP A 221 -7.82 -10.72 0.41
CA TRP A 221 -8.15 -11.58 1.54
C TRP A 221 -8.48 -10.78 2.79
N GLY A 222 -7.76 -9.67 3.03
CA GLY A 222 -7.97 -8.83 4.19
C GLY A 222 -7.13 -7.56 4.18
N GLN A 223 -7.06 -6.92 5.34
CA GLN A 223 -6.29 -5.69 5.59
C GLN A 223 -5.79 -5.66 7.03
N GLY A 224 -4.88 -4.71 7.36
CA GLY A 224 -4.22 -4.66 8.65
C GLY A 224 -5.15 -4.50 9.85
N ALA A 225 -6.26 -3.79 9.69
CA ALA A 225 -7.20 -3.51 10.78
C ALA A 225 -8.33 -4.52 10.92
N LYS A 226 -8.61 -5.34 9.90
CA LYS A 226 -9.66 -6.36 9.92
C LYS A 226 -9.59 -7.28 8.70
N ASP A 227 -10.13 -8.48 8.85
CA ASP A 227 -10.31 -9.48 7.80
C ASP A 227 -11.77 -9.67 7.39
N ILE A 228 -12.72 -9.22 8.18
CA ILE A 228 -14.13 -9.21 7.81
C ILE A 228 -14.39 -8.15 6.76
N GLY A 229 -15.28 -8.44 5.83
CA GLY A 229 -15.74 -7.48 4.83
C GLY A 229 -16.35 -6.25 5.49
N GLY A 230 -16.21 -5.09 4.84
CA GLY A 230 -16.59 -3.82 5.44
C GLY A 230 -18.05 -3.76 5.85
N GLU A 231 -18.29 -3.29 7.04
CA GLU A 231 -19.59 -2.78 7.45
C GLU A 231 -19.78 -1.40 6.84
N VAL A 232 -20.89 -1.18 6.19
CA VAL A 232 -21.24 0.11 5.60
C VAL A 232 -22.58 0.55 6.16
N LYS A 233 -22.60 1.74 6.76
CA LYS A 233 -23.83 2.36 7.26
C LYS A 233 -24.65 2.93 6.12
N ILE A 234 -25.95 2.66 6.10
CA ILE A 234 -26.88 3.05 5.06
C ILE A 234 -28.03 3.83 5.71
N ASN A 235 -28.08 5.12 5.46
CA ASN A 235 -29.09 6.03 6.00
C ASN A 235 -30.27 6.28 5.04
N ASN A 236 -30.50 5.36 4.11
CA ASN A 236 -31.58 5.47 3.12
C ASN A 236 -32.20 4.08 2.94
N LEU A 237 -33.52 4.00 3.13
CA LEU A 237 -34.26 2.75 3.07
C LEU A 237 -34.28 2.13 1.66
N GLU A 238 -34.46 2.95 0.61
CA GLU A 238 -34.49 2.43 -0.76
C GLU A 238 -33.13 1.90 -1.19
N LYS A 239 -32.06 2.56 -0.76
CA LYS A 239 -30.69 2.05 -0.95
C LYS A 239 -30.44 0.74 -0.19
N ALA A 240 -30.96 0.63 1.02
CA ALA A 240 -30.87 -0.61 1.80
C ALA A 240 -31.61 -1.77 1.10
N LYS A 241 -32.80 -1.53 0.57
CA LYS A 241 -33.57 -2.50 -0.24
C LYS A 241 -32.80 -2.89 -1.51
N MET A 242 -32.34 -1.91 -2.27
CA MET A 242 -31.53 -2.15 -3.48
C MET A 242 -30.32 -3.06 -3.19
N LEU A 243 -29.58 -2.82 -2.11
CA LEU A 243 -28.44 -3.64 -1.73
C LEU A 243 -28.86 -5.06 -1.33
N ARG A 244 -29.99 -5.18 -0.63
CA ARG A 244 -30.59 -6.48 -0.29
C ARG A 244 -30.95 -7.27 -1.56
N ASP A 245 -31.54 -6.60 -2.56
CA ASP A 245 -31.90 -7.18 -3.86
C ASP A 245 -30.67 -7.59 -4.68
N ARG A 246 -29.55 -6.88 -4.52
CA ARG A 246 -28.24 -7.26 -5.09
C ARG A 246 -27.59 -8.42 -4.34
N GLY A 247 -28.25 -8.96 -3.32
CA GLY A 247 -27.80 -10.13 -2.56
C GLY A 247 -26.81 -9.81 -1.43
N TYR A 248 -26.65 -8.55 -1.04
CA TYR A 248 -25.89 -8.19 0.17
C TYR A 248 -26.66 -8.56 1.44
N ILE A 249 -25.94 -8.74 2.53
CA ILE A 249 -26.50 -8.89 3.87
C ILE A 249 -26.76 -7.49 4.42
N VAL A 250 -28.02 -7.15 4.63
CA VAL A 250 -28.43 -5.85 5.17
C VAL A 250 -29.25 -6.08 6.44
N LEU A 251 -28.87 -5.44 7.54
CA LEU A 251 -29.48 -5.59 8.85
C LEU A 251 -29.86 -4.22 9.43
N PRO A 252 -31.07 -4.13 10.09
CA PRO A 252 -32.15 -5.12 10.01
C PRO A 252 -32.61 -5.32 8.56
N ASP A 253 -33.38 -6.37 8.28
CA ASP A 253 -33.87 -6.60 6.91
C ASP A 253 -34.77 -5.42 6.48
N PRO A 254 -34.43 -4.68 5.39
CA PRO A 254 -35.19 -3.49 4.98
C PRO A 254 -36.57 -3.81 4.41
N TYR A 255 -36.89 -5.09 4.16
CA TYR A 255 -38.21 -5.56 3.77
C TYR A 255 -39.06 -6.03 4.95
N ASP A 256 -38.46 -6.17 6.14
CA ASP A 256 -39.22 -6.38 7.35
C ASP A 256 -40.06 -5.16 7.66
N ARG A 257 -41.38 -5.39 7.89
CA ARG A 257 -42.36 -4.30 8.06
C ARG A 257 -42.05 -3.46 9.31
N ASP A 258 -41.65 -4.11 10.40
CA ASP A 258 -41.39 -3.42 11.66
C ASP A 258 -40.06 -2.64 11.58
N ALA A 259 -39.06 -3.19 10.92
CA ALA A 259 -37.82 -2.49 10.64
C ALA A 259 -38.04 -1.27 9.75
N ALA A 260 -38.79 -1.42 8.64
CA ALA A 260 -39.10 -0.30 7.75
C ALA A 260 -39.87 0.82 8.43
N ASN A 261 -40.87 0.48 9.28
CA ASN A 261 -41.65 1.43 10.05
C ASN A 261 -40.88 2.13 11.17
N SER A 262 -39.85 1.47 11.69
CA SER A 262 -39.00 1.97 12.78
C SER A 262 -37.86 2.84 12.27
N PHE A 263 -37.54 2.75 10.99
CA PHE A 263 -36.45 3.54 10.38
C PHE A 263 -36.75 5.04 10.46
N GLY A 264 -35.77 5.82 10.86
CA GLY A 264 -35.90 7.26 11.13
C GLY A 264 -36.46 7.60 12.51
N LYS A 265 -36.96 6.60 13.26
CA LYS A 265 -37.52 6.75 14.62
C LYS A 265 -36.61 6.11 15.67
N SER A 266 -36.64 4.78 15.79
CA SER A 266 -35.84 4.02 16.76
C SER A 266 -34.44 3.69 16.29
N PHE A 267 -34.17 3.66 14.98
CA PHE A 267 -32.85 3.58 14.40
C PHE A 267 -32.76 4.44 13.13
N LYS A 268 -31.53 4.88 12.79
CA LYS A 268 -31.29 5.83 11.69
C LYS A 268 -30.49 5.24 10.53
N GLU A 269 -29.88 4.08 10.69
CA GLU A 269 -28.98 3.50 9.71
C GLU A 269 -29.14 1.98 9.67
N PHE A 270 -29.26 1.43 8.48
CA PHE A 270 -29.05 0.01 8.21
C PHE A 270 -27.56 -0.29 8.14
N GLU A 271 -27.19 -1.54 8.35
CA GLU A 271 -25.83 -2.01 8.21
C GLU A 271 -25.73 -3.01 7.06
N ARG A 272 -24.90 -2.71 6.07
CA ARG A 272 -24.54 -3.68 5.05
C ARG A 272 -23.28 -4.43 5.49
N HIS A 273 -23.39 -5.73 5.61
CA HIS A 273 -22.28 -6.62 5.92
C HIS A 273 -21.79 -7.37 4.68
N SER A 274 -20.51 -7.67 4.61
CA SER A 274 -19.92 -8.53 3.61
C SER A 274 -19.71 -9.94 4.17
N ARG A 275 -19.77 -10.93 3.29
CA ARG A 275 -19.39 -12.30 3.63
C ARG A 275 -17.90 -12.40 3.91
N VAL A 276 -17.53 -13.35 4.76
CA VAL A 276 -16.13 -13.71 5.00
C VAL A 276 -15.66 -14.61 3.85
N GLY A 277 -14.48 -14.33 3.32
CA GLY A 277 -13.86 -15.17 2.30
C GLY A 277 -13.34 -16.48 2.88
N MET A 278 -13.53 -17.57 2.14
CA MET A 278 -12.92 -18.86 2.44
C MET A 278 -11.86 -19.15 1.39
N VAL A 279 -10.62 -19.32 1.83
CA VAL A 279 -9.48 -19.46 0.94
C VAL A 279 -8.96 -20.90 1.00
N ASN A 280 -8.79 -21.51 -0.18
CA ASN A 280 -8.06 -22.76 -0.36
C ASN A 280 -7.17 -22.67 -1.61
N GLU A 281 -6.22 -23.59 -1.73
CA GLU A 281 -5.19 -23.56 -2.77
C GLU A 281 -5.79 -23.72 -4.18
N ASP A 282 -6.66 -24.70 -4.37
CA ASP A 282 -7.22 -25.03 -5.69
C ASP A 282 -8.08 -23.89 -6.24
N ASP A 283 -8.96 -23.32 -5.41
CA ASP A 283 -9.81 -22.21 -5.81
C ASP A 283 -8.99 -20.94 -6.08
N PHE A 284 -7.95 -20.71 -5.30
CA PHE A 284 -7.05 -19.58 -5.52
C PHE A 284 -6.33 -19.68 -6.87
N VAL A 285 -5.69 -20.81 -7.15
CA VAL A 285 -4.99 -21.05 -8.43
C VAL A 285 -5.97 -20.96 -9.60
N LYS A 286 -7.17 -21.52 -9.45
CA LYS A 286 -8.24 -21.41 -10.42
C LYS A 286 -8.66 -19.96 -10.67
N ARG A 287 -8.81 -19.15 -9.60
CA ARG A 287 -9.19 -17.74 -9.72
C ARG A 287 -8.13 -16.93 -10.45
N VAL A 288 -6.86 -17.08 -10.11
CA VAL A 288 -5.74 -16.43 -10.84
C VAL A 288 -5.79 -16.77 -12.32
N LYS A 289 -6.00 -18.04 -12.66
CA LYS A 289 -6.11 -18.48 -14.04
C LYS A 289 -7.32 -17.87 -14.77
N GLN A 290 -8.46 -17.76 -14.09
CA GLN A 290 -9.66 -17.10 -14.64
C GLN A 290 -9.38 -15.63 -14.96
N LEU A 291 -8.75 -14.88 -14.05
CA LEU A 291 -8.40 -13.48 -14.26
C LEU A 291 -7.41 -13.29 -15.42
N ARG A 292 -6.41 -14.17 -15.54
CA ARG A 292 -5.50 -14.18 -16.70
C ARG A 292 -6.25 -14.46 -18.01
N ASN A 293 -7.17 -15.42 -18.01
CA ASN A 293 -7.98 -15.76 -19.20
C ASN A 293 -8.94 -14.62 -19.59
N ALA A 294 -9.43 -13.81 -18.62
CA ALA A 294 -10.21 -12.61 -18.88
C ALA A 294 -9.36 -11.47 -19.48
N GLY A 295 -8.03 -11.61 -19.51
CA GLY A 295 -7.11 -10.63 -20.09
C GLY A 295 -6.31 -9.81 -19.10
N ALA A 296 -6.38 -10.08 -17.79
CA ALA A 296 -5.55 -9.38 -16.80
C ALA A 296 -4.06 -9.62 -17.06
N LYS A 297 -3.33 -8.55 -17.35
CA LYS A 297 -1.87 -8.62 -17.57
C LYS A 297 -1.14 -8.88 -16.25
N TYR A 298 -1.58 -8.24 -15.18
CA TYR A 298 -1.01 -8.37 -13.84
C TYR A 298 -2.08 -8.81 -12.85
N VAL A 299 -1.75 -9.80 -12.03
CA VAL A 299 -2.63 -10.28 -10.96
C VAL A 299 -1.90 -10.13 -9.63
N PHE A 300 -2.52 -9.40 -8.72
CA PHE A 300 -2.03 -9.12 -7.38
C PHE A 300 -2.86 -9.86 -6.33
N LEU A 301 -2.27 -10.03 -5.17
CA LEU A 301 -2.96 -10.43 -3.95
C LEU A 301 -2.67 -9.41 -2.84
N LYS A 302 -3.70 -9.00 -2.09
CA LYS A 302 -3.53 -8.30 -0.82
C LYS A 302 -3.98 -9.19 0.33
N THR A 303 -3.07 -9.43 1.29
CA THR A 303 -3.38 -10.11 2.54
C THR A 303 -3.33 -9.14 3.73
N GLY A 304 -4.06 -9.48 4.80
CA GLY A 304 -4.07 -8.74 6.04
C GLY A 304 -3.06 -9.27 7.07
N ALA A 305 -3.19 -8.79 8.29
CA ALA A 305 -2.34 -9.12 9.42
C ALA A 305 -2.75 -10.46 10.09
N TYR A 306 -2.96 -11.48 9.29
CA TYR A 306 -3.39 -12.81 9.72
C TYR A 306 -2.30 -13.58 10.46
N ARG A 307 -2.63 -14.80 10.88
CA ARG A 307 -1.68 -15.73 11.51
C ARG A 307 -0.45 -15.97 10.62
N PRO A 308 0.71 -16.27 11.21
CA PRO A 308 1.92 -16.57 10.43
C PRO A 308 1.70 -17.68 9.40
N ALA A 309 0.90 -18.71 9.73
CA ALA A 309 0.57 -19.81 8.80
C ALA A 309 -0.25 -19.31 7.59
N ASP A 310 -1.13 -18.31 7.77
CA ASP A 310 -1.92 -17.77 6.67
C ASP A 310 -1.08 -16.84 5.78
N LEU A 311 -0.14 -16.10 6.36
CA LEU A 311 0.88 -15.40 5.60
C LEU A 311 1.74 -16.37 4.76
N ALA A 312 2.14 -17.49 5.35
CA ALA A 312 2.89 -18.52 4.62
C ALA A 312 2.06 -19.11 3.46
N ARG A 313 0.74 -19.33 3.66
CA ARG A 313 -0.18 -19.73 2.57
C ARG A 313 -0.26 -18.66 1.49
N ALA A 314 -0.38 -17.38 1.85
CA ALA A 314 -0.41 -16.29 0.88
C ALA A 314 0.86 -16.28 0.01
N VAL A 315 2.05 -16.38 0.62
CA VAL A 315 3.33 -16.45 -0.10
C VAL A 315 3.40 -17.69 -1.00
N TRP A 316 3.02 -18.86 -0.48
CA TRP A 316 3.02 -20.12 -1.23
C TRP A 316 2.04 -20.10 -2.41
N TYR A 317 0.79 -19.68 -2.19
CA TYR A 317 -0.22 -19.63 -3.25
C TYR A 317 0.15 -18.63 -4.34
N CYS A 318 0.72 -17.48 -3.98
CA CYS A 318 1.28 -16.55 -4.95
C CYS A 318 2.40 -17.18 -5.78
N SER A 319 3.26 -17.96 -5.14
CA SER A 319 4.38 -18.65 -5.81
C SER A 319 3.89 -19.65 -6.86
N ILE A 320 2.99 -20.54 -6.47
CA ILE A 320 2.50 -21.62 -7.39
C ILE A 320 1.56 -21.09 -8.48
N ALA A 321 0.75 -20.07 -8.18
CA ALA A 321 -0.15 -19.45 -9.14
C ALA A 321 0.52 -18.42 -10.07
N GLY A 322 1.76 -18.02 -9.77
CA GLY A 322 2.48 -17.00 -10.55
C GLY A 322 1.87 -15.60 -10.43
N VAL A 323 1.43 -15.23 -9.22
CA VAL A 323 0.95 -13.88 -8.88
C VAL A 323 2.11 -12.89 -8.97
N ASP A 324 1.88 -11.70 -9.55
CA ASP A 324 2.94 -10.72 -9.81
C ASP A 324 3.38 -10.00 -8.55
N VAL A 325 2.42 -9.59 -7.70
CA VAL A 325 2.66 -8.78 -6.51
C VAL A 325 1.83 -9.28 -5.34
N LEU A 326 2.46 -9.40 -4.18
CA LEU A 326 1.80 -9.64 -2.90
C LEU A 326 1.90 -8.41 -2.02
N THR A 327 0.77 -7.79 -1.71
CA THR A 327 0.66 -6.72 -0.71
C THR A 327 0.39 -7.33 0.67
N VAL A 328 1.25 -7.05 1.63
CA VAL A 328 1.12 -7.48 3.03
C VAL A 328 0.81 -6.27 3.90
N ASP A 329 -0.39 -6.25 4.48
CA ASP A 329 -0.91 -5.12 5.25
C ASP A 329 -0.92 -5.48 6.75
N GLY A 330 0.03 -4.92 7.50
CA GLY A 330 0.24 -5.20 8.93
C GLY A 330 -0.76 -4.48 9.84
N ALA A 331 -0.90 -4.98 11.07
CA ALA A 331 -1.64 -4.29 12.13
C ALA A 331 -0.95 -2.96 12.46
N GLY A 332 -1.72 -1.88 12.37
CA GLY A 332 -1.25 -0.49 12.34
C GLY A 332 -1.82 0.22 11.12
N GLY A 333 -2.08 -0.51 10.04
CA GLY A 333 -2.95 -0.08 8.96
C GLY A 333 -4.39 0.03 9.49
N GLY A 334 -5.00 1.20 9.36
CA GLY A 334 -6.34 1.43 9.88
C GLY A 334 -7.40 1.54 8.80
N THR A 335 -8.63 1.59 9.26
CA THR A 335 -9.80 1.89 8.44
C THR A 335 -10.86 2.58 9.27
N GLY A 336 -11.53 3.59 8.71
CA GLY A 336 -12.60 4.31 9.40
C GLY A 336 -13.86 3.49 9.70
N MET A 337 -13.95 2.26 9.17
CA MET A 337 -15.12 1.36 9.30
C MET A 337 -14.79 0.08 10.07
N SER A 338 -13.72 0.06 10.85
CA SER A 338 -13.37 -1.10 11.67
C SER A 338 -13.85 -0.92 13.11
N PRO A 339 -14.33 -1.99 13.77
CA PRO A 339 -14.53 -1.98 15.22
C PRO A 339 -13.24 -1.57 15.95
N TRP A 340 -13.37 -0.80 17.03
CA TRP A 340 -12.24 -0.27 17.79
C TRP A 340 -11.22 -1.36 18.19
N HIS A 341 -11.71 -2.49 18.70
CA HIS A 341 -10.82 -3.58 19.10
C HIS A 341 -10.11 -4.24 17.93
N MET A 342 -10.72 -4.29 16.75
CA MET A 342 -10.04 -4.79 15.56
C MET A 342 -8.95 -3.83 15.06
N MET A 343 -9.03 -2.55 15.36
CA MET A 343 -7.95 -1.61 15.06
C MET A 343 -6.78 -1.74 16.02
N ASN A 344 -7.02 -2.10 17.28
CA ASN A 344 -6.02 -2.04 18.34
C ASN A 344 -5.54 -3.41 18.83
N GLU A 345 -6.40 -4.44 18.76
CA GLU A 345 -6.12 -5.76 19.34
C GLU A 345 -6.07 -6.89 18.30
N TRP A 346 -6.13 -6.55 17.01
CA TRP A 346 -6.20 -7.51 15.92
C TRP A 346 -4.91 -7.57 15.12
N GLY A 347 -4.47 -8.80 14.83
CA GLY A 347 -3.47 -9.09 13.81
C GLY A 347 -2.02 -8.89 14.23
N ILE A 348 -1.13 -9.23 13.31
CA ILE A 348 0.31 -9.14 13.52
C ILE A 348 0.77 -7.71 13.25
N PRO A 349 1.49 -7.06 14.18
CA PRO A 349 2.02 -5.71 14.00
C PRO A 349 2.93 -5.60 12.77
N THR A 350 2.93 -4.43 12.14
CA THR A 350 3.59 -4.18 10.84
C THR A 350 5.05 -4.60 10.81
N LEU A 351 5.85 -4.33 11.85
CA LEU A 351 7.25 -4.76 11.88
C LEU A 351 7.39 -6.27 11.91
N TYR A 352 6.60 -6.94 12.75
CA TYR A 352 6.65 -8.41 12.90
C TYR A 352 6.24 -9.11 11.60
N ILE A 353 5.14 -8.66 10.97
CA ILE A 353 4.69 -9.28 9.72
C ILE A 353 5.66 -8.99 8.56
N SER A 354 6.33 -7.83 8.57
CA SER A 354 7.38 -7.51 7.59
C SER A 354 8.57 -8.47 7.69
N ALA A 355 9.00 -8.77 8.92
CA ALA A 355 10.07 -9.74 9.18
C ALA A 355 9.67 -11.16 8.76
N LEU A 356 8.45 -11.59 9.11
CA LEU A 356 7.92 -12.89 8.69
C LEU A 356 7.80 -12.99 7.16
N THR A 357 7.35 -11.93 6.51
CA THR A 357 7.25 -11.88 5.05
C THR A 357 8.61 -12.08 4.40
N TYR A 358 9.63 -11.36 4.86
CA TYR A 358 11.00 -11.57 4.38
C TYR A 358 11.43 -13.03 4.56
N ASN A 359 11.25 -13.60 5.76
CA ASN A 359 11.68 -14.95 6.05
C ASN A 359 11.01 -15.99 5.14
N TYR A 360 9.70 -15.89 4.92
CA TYR A 360 8.96 -16.87 4.10
C TYR A 360 9.30 -16.74 2.62
N VAL A 361 9.36 -15.50 2.11
CA VAL A 361 9.73 -15.24 0.71
C VAL A 361 11.17 -15.69 0.45
N HIS A 362 12.09 -15.37 1.37
CA HIS A 362 13.50 -15.76 1.26
C HIS A 362 13.68 -17.27 1.30
N GLN A 363 12.91 -17.97 2.14
CA GLN A 363 12.95 -19.43 2.23
C GLN A 363 12.50 -20.09 0.90
N LEU A 364 11.45 -19.58 0.25
CA LEU A 364 11.02 -20.08 -1.05
C LEU A 364 12.02 -19.75 -2.16
N ALA A 365 12.47 -18.51 -2.21
CA ALA A 365 13.45 -18.06 -3.21
C ALA A 365 14.77 -18.85 -3.12
N SER A 366 15.24 -19.15 -1.91
CA SER A 366 16.45 -19.95 -1.67
C SER A 366 16.33 -21.38 -2.16
N LYS A 367 15.10 -21.91 -2.25
CA LYS A 367 14.80 -23.23 -2.82
C LYS A 367 14.57 -23.19 -4.34
N GLY A 368 14.71 -22.01 -4.96
CA GLY A 368 14.52 -21.83 -6.41
C GLY A 368 13.07 -21.67 -6.84
N HIS A 369 12.12 -21.52 -5.91
CA HIS A 369 10.73 -21.23 -6.26
C HIS A 369 10.57 -19.79 -6.77
N TYR A 370 9.59 -19.58 -7.63
CA TYR A 370 9.13 -18.24 -7.96
C TYR A 370 8.59 -17.56 -6.70
N VAL A 371 8.88 -16.28 -6.55
CA VAL A 371 8.29 -15.44 -5.50
C VAL A 371 7.75 -14.14 -6.10
N PRO A 372 6.58 -13.66 -5.63
CA PRO A 372 6.04 -12.38 -6.08
C PRO A 372 6.91 -11.22 -5.61
N ASP A 373 6.82 -10.08 -6.28
CA ASP A 373 7.30 -8.83 -5.71
C ASP A 373 6.45 -8.44 -4.50
N ILE A 374 7.06 -7.87 -3.46
CA ILE A 374 6.38 -7.57 -2.20
C ILE A 374 6.10 -6.07 -2.09
N ILE A 375 4.90 -5.75 -1.65
CA ILE A 375 4.51 -4.43 -1.17
C ILE A 375 4.18 -4.55 0.32
N LEU A 376 4.87 -3.80 1.17
CA LEU A 376 4.55 -3.72 2.59
C LEU A 376 3.63 -2.53 2.86
N ALA A 377 2.60 -2.75 3.66
CA ALA A 377 1.65 -1.74 4.10
C ALA A 377 1.36 -1.91 5.60
N GLY A 378 0.75 -0.91 6.24
CA GLY A 378 0.40 -1.00 7.64
C GLY A 378 0.84 0.22 8.47
N GLY A 379 0.54 1.43 7.98
CA GLY A 379 0.75 2.67 8.72
C GLY A 379 1.95 3.51 8.27
N PHE A 380 2.55 3.20 7.15
CA PHE A 380 3.64 3.99 6.57
C PHE A 380 3.19 5.39 6.14
N ALA A 381 4.05 6.39 6.40
CA ALA A 381 3.73 7.78 6.13
C ALA A 381 4.91 8.61 5.61
N PHE A 382 6.14 8.26 5.92
CA PHE A 382 7.31 9.08 5.61
C PHE A 382 8.44 8.31 4.91
N GLU A 383 9.43 9.04 4.45
CA GLU A 383 10.55 8.51 3.68
C GLU A 383 11.43 7.52 4.45
N ASP A 384 11.53 7.65 5.77
CA ASP A 384 12.24 6.69 6.61
C ASP A 384 11.49 5.36 6.71
N ASP A 385 10.15 5.38 6.72
CA ASP A 385 9.33 4.17 6.61
C ASP A 385 9.60 3.45 5.29
N ILE A 386 9.68 4.20 4.18
CA ILE A 386 9.97 3.65 2.86
C ILE A 386 11.35 2.98 2.87
N PHE A 387 12.37 3.69 3.35
CA PHE A 387 13.74 3.16 3.41
C PHE A 387 13.83 1.89 4.27
N LYS A 388 13.26 1.93 5.47
CA LYS A 388 13.27 0.79 6.41
C LYS A 388 12.49 -0.41 5.86
N ALA A 389 11.35 -0.17 5.18
CA ALA A 389 10.57 -1.22 4.54
C ALA A 389 11.36 -1.91 3.42
N PHE A 390 12.06 -1.13 2.59
CA PHE A 390 12.97 -1.68 1.58
C PHE A 390 14.09 -2.49 2.21
N ALA A 391 14.73 -1.95 3.24
CA ALA A 391 15.85 -2.60 3.90
C ALA A 391 15.45 -3.92 4.57
N ILE A 392 14.39 -3.94 5.38
CA ILE A 392 13.96 -5.16 6.08
C ILE A 392 13.52 -6.26 5.11
N GLY A 393 12.93 -5.88 3.97
CA GLY A 393 12.43 -6.82 2.97
C GLY A 393 13.34 -7.05 1.76
N ALA A 394 14.56 -6.51 1.76
CA ALA A 394 15.48 -6.62 0.63
C ALA A 394 15.87 -8.08 0.31
N PRO A 395 15.89 -8.47 -0.96
CA PRO A 395 15.66 -7.69 -2.19
C PRO A 395 14.22 -7.76 -2.72
N TYR A 396 13.24 -8.24 -1.95
CA TYR A 396 11.90 -8.63 -2.41
C TYR A 396 10.90 -7.47 -2.39
N VAL A 397 11.04 -6.53 -1.45
CA VAL A 397 10.18 -5.34 -1.38
C VAL A 397 10.48 -4.40 -2.54
N LYS A 398 9.43 -4.01 -3.27
CA LYS A 398 9.52 -3.15 -4.45
C LYS A 398 8.72 -1.87 -4.32
N ALA A 399 7.79 -1.81 -3.39
CA ALA A 399 7.04 -0.61 -3.06
C ALA A 399 6.48 -0.68 -1.63
N VAL A 400 5.95 0.43 -1.16
CA VAL A 400 5.18 0.52 0.08
C VAL A 400 3.75 0.94 -0.21
N GLY A 401 2.83 0.38 0.57
CA GLY A 401 1.41 0.74 0.54
C GLY A 401 1.12 1.87 1.54
N MET A 402 0.70 3.03 1.04
CA MET A 402 0.33 4.19 1.84
C MET A 402 -1.10 4.60 1.51
N ALA A 403 -2.04 4.44 2.46
CA ALA A 403 -3.46 4.69 2.22
C ALA A 403 -3.90 6.09 2.68
N ARG A 404 -3.94 6.30 4.01
CA ARG A 404 -4.51 7.51 4.59
C ARG A 404 -3.60 8.74 4.48
N SER A 405 -2.30 8.57 4.44
CA SER A 405 -1.38 9.70 4.23
C SER A 405 -1.58 10.40 2.88
N PRO A 406 -1.66 9.69 1.73
CA PRO A 406 -2.05 10.32 0.47
C PRO A 406 -3.47 10.91 0.48
N LEU A 407 -4.42 10.24 1.13
CA LEU A 407 -5.78 10.75 1.29
C LEU A 407 -5.78 12.09 2.05
N CYS A 408 -5.03 12.19 3.14
CA CYS A 408 -4.86 13.43 3.88
C CYS A 408 -4.26 14.53 3.00
N ALA A 409 -3.19 14.24 2.26
CA ALA A 409 -2.56 15.21 1.38
C ALA A 409 -3.52 15.75 0.32
N ALA A 410 -4.35 14.87 -0.27
CA ALA A 410 -5.39 15.27 -1.20
C ALA A 410 -6.48 16.13 -0.52
N HIS A 411 -6.95 15.71 0.66
CA HIS A 411 -7.94 16.46 1.43
C HIS A 411 -7.47 17.89 1.77
N VAL A 412 -6.25 18.02 2.28
CA VAL A 412 -5.66 19.33 2.61
C VAL A 412 -5.57 20.23 1.39
N GLY A 413 -5.25 19.68 0.22
CA GLY A 413 -5.29 20.44 -1.04
C GLY A 413 -6.65 21.08 -1.28
N THR A 414 -7.73 20.34 -1.04
CA THR A 414 -9.11 20.86 -1.14
C THR A 414 -9.40 21.93 -0.08
N VAL A 415 -9.09 21.65 1.18
CA VAL A 415 -9.38 22.56 2.31
C VAL A 415 -8.70 23.91 2.11
N VAL A 416 -7.39 23.89 1.83
CA VAL A 416 -6.61 25.13 1.61
C VAL A 416 -7.15 25.91 0.41
N SER A 417 -7.46 25.22 -0.69
CA SER A 417 -8.04 25.89 -1.86
C SER A 417 -9.39 26.56 -1.57
N ASN A 418 -10.23 25.92 -0.76
CA ASN A 418 -11.52 26.49 -0.37
C ASN A 418 -11.32 27.73 0.52
N GLN A 419 -10.41 27.67 1.49
CA GLN A 419 -10.05 28.80 2.33
C GLN A 419 -9.55 30.00 1.51
N ILE A 420 -8.71 29.76 0.50
CA ILE A 420 -8.23 30.80 -0.43
C ILE A 420 -9.42 31.43 -1.17
N LYS A 421 -10.32 30.63 -1.74
CA LYS A 421 -11.50 31.11 -2.47
C LYS A 421 -12.46 31.93 -1.61
N GLU A 422 -12.61 31.54 -0.35
CA GLU A 422 -13.48 32.22 0.61
C GLU A 422 -12.83 33.46 1.24
N GLY A 423 -11.53 33.67 1.06
CA GLY A 423 -10.75 34.72 1.73
C GLY A 423 -10.64 34.54 3.24
N LYS A 424 -10.77 33.28 3.71
CA LYS A 424 -10.76 32.91 5.14
C LYS A 424 -9.63 31.92 5.44
N ILE A 425 -8.42 32.31 5.11
CA ILE A 425 -7.24 31.47 5.30
C ILE A 425 -6.85 31.49 6.77
N GLU A 426 -6.66 30.30 7.37
CA GLU A 426 -6.17 30.20 8.75
C GLU A 426 -4.78 30.82 8.89
N LYS A 427 -4.54 31.47 10.04
CA LYS A 427 -3.33 32.27 10.29
C LYS A 427 -2.03 31.51 9.96
N PHE A 428 -1.90 30.27 10.38
CA PHE A 428 -0.69 29.49 10.14
C PHE A 428 -0.45 29.12 8.67
N ILE A 429 -1.50 29.15 7.83
CA ILE A 429 -1.39 28.98 6.38
C ILE A 429 -1.09 30.30 5.73
N SER A 430 -1.73 31.39 6.18
CA SER A 430 -1.51 32.74 5.64
C SER A 430 -0.09 33.27 5.86
N ASP A 431 0.63 32.69 6.82
CA ASP A 431 2.07 32.96 7.00
C ASP A 431 2.90 32.55 5.76
N TYR A 432 2.38 31.66 4.90
CA TYR A 432 3.00 31.26 3.62
C TYR A 432 2.48 32.04 2.41
N GLY A 433 1.40 32.81 2.55
CA GLY A 433 0.79 33.59 1.49
C GLY A 433 -0.73 33.52 1.45
N ASN A 434 -1.33 34.12 0.41
CA ASN A 434 -2.78 34.23 0.25
C ASN A 434 -3.28 33.65 -1.08
N THR A 435 -2.38 33.18 -1.92
CA THR A 435 -2.70 32.57 -3.21
C THR A 435 -2.26 31.12 -3.27
N THR A 436 -2.81 30.37 -4.23
CA THR A 436 -2.42 28.97 -4.44
C THR A 436 -0.93 28.85 -4.74
N GLU A 437 -0.37 29.75 -5.55
CA GLU A 437 1.02 29.74 -5.97
C GLU A 437 2.00 30.05 -4.83
N GLU A 438 1.60 30.89 -3.88
CA GLU A 438 2.40 31.20 -2.70
C GLU A 438 2.39 30.09 -1.67
N ILE A 439 1.22 29.50 -1.42
CA ILE A 439 1.05 28.46 -0.41
C ILE A 439 1.58 27.12 -0.92
N PHE A 440 1.19 26.72 -2.14
CA PHE A 440 1.66 25.48 -2.76
C PHE A 440 2.86 25.78 -3.65
N VAL A 441 4.04 25.68 -3.12
CA VAL A 441 5.31 26.03 -3.81
C VAL A 441 5.53 25.33 -5.16
N LEU A 442 4.84 24.24 -5.42
CA LEU A 442 4.91 23.50 -6.68
C LEU A 442 3.77 23.85 -7.67
N ALA A 443 2.82 24.71 -7.29
CA ALA A 443 1.64 25.00 -8.11
C ALA A 443 2.00 25.44 -9.54
N SER A 444 2.85 26.44 -9.68
CA SER A 444 3.29 26.95 -10.99
C SER A 444 4.05 25.89 -11.81
N LYS A 445 4.87 25.06 -11.16
CA LYS A 445 5.58 23.95 -11.79
C LYS A 445 4.62 22.87 -12.28
N VAL A 446 3.68 22.46 -11.46
CA VAL A 446 2.67 21.43 -11.78
C VAL A 446 1.78 21.91 -12.93
N LYS A 447 1.29 23.15 -12.88
CA LYS A 447 0.51 23.76 -13.95
C LYS A 447 1.27 23.75 -15.28
N ARG A 448 2.54 24.13 -15.29
CA ARG A 448 3.38 24.13 -16.49
C ARG A 448 3.66 22.74 -17.06
N LEU A 449 3.89 21.73 -16.19
CA LEU A 449 4.25 20.38 -16.63
C LEU A 449 3.06 19.55 -17.08
N PHE A 450 1.92 19.69 -16.41
CA PHE A 450 0.78 18.80 -16.56
C PHE A 450 -0.51 19.52 -16.95
N GLY A 451 -0.61 20.82 -16.71
CA GLY A 451 -1.77 21.64 -17.11
C GLY A 451 -1.78 21.88 -18.62
N THR A 452 -2.96 22.03 -19.17
CA THR A 452 -3.17 22.48 -20.56
C THR A 452 -4.27 23.54 -20.56
N ALA A 453 -4.49 24.19 -21.71
CA ALA A 453 -5.60 25.15 -21.86
C ALA A 453 -6.99 24.55 -21.59
N LYS A 454 -7.10 23.20 -21.62
CA LYS A 454 -8.36 22.46 -21.39
C LYS A 454 -8.37 21.61 -20.13
N LYS A 455 -7.23 21.43 -19.47
CA LYS A 455 -7.08 20.57 -18.29
C LYS A 455 -6.31 21.30 -17.21
N GLU A 456 -6.95 21.63 -16.11
CA GLU A 456 -6.34 22.19 -14.92
C GLU A 456 -6.11 21.11 -13.88
N VAL A 457 -4.91 21.08 -13.27
CA VAL A 457 -4.63 20.15 -12.17
C VAL A 457 -5.38 20.63 -10.93
N PRO A 458 -6.30 19.83 -10.38
CA PRO A 458 -7.10 20.26 -9.24
C PRO A 458 -6.25 20.36 -7.97
N PRO A 459 -6.63 21.22 -7.00
CA PRO A 459 -5.85 21.48 -5.79
C PRO A 459 -5.56 20.23 -4.94
N ASN A 460 -6.50 19.28 -4.89
CA ASN A 460 -6.31 18.02 -4.18
C ASN A 460 -5.22 17.14 -4.84
N ALA A 461 -5.11 17.15 -6.16
CA ALA A 461 -4.02 16.48 -6.87
C ALA A 461 -2.68 17.20 -6.66
N LEU A 462 -2.70 18.54 -6.59
CA LEU A 462 -1.53 19.34 -6.26
C LEU A 462 -1.01 19.03 -4.85
N GLY A 463 -1.90 18.92 -3.86
CA GLY A 463 -1.54 18.54 -2.50
C GLY A 463 -0.87 17.17 -2.44
N LEU A 464 -1.44 16.18 -3.13
CA LEU A 464 -0.85 14.83 -3.20
C LEU A 464 0.52 14.82 -3.92
N TYR A 465 0.62 15.52 -5.05
CA TYR A 465 1.88 15.65 -5.78
C TYR A 465 2.97 16.29 -4.91
N SER A 466 2.64 17.36 -4.19
CA SER A 466 3.57 18.04 -3.28
C SER A 466 4.07 17.13 -2.17
N TYR A 467 3.17 16.36 -1.56
CA TYR A 467 3.51 15.36 -0.57
C TYR A 467 4.48 14.30 -1.12
N TYR A 468 4.23 13.78 -2.30
CA TYR A 468 5.12 12.80 -2.92
C TYR A 468 6.49 13.39 -3.29
N GLN A 469 6.54 14.65 -3.74
CA GLN A 469 7.81 15.32 -3.98
C GLN A 469 8.63 15.48 -2.69
N ARG A 470 7.98 15.80 -1.59
CA ARG A 470 8.63 15.82 -0.27
C ARG A 470 9.22 14.47 0.10
N LEU A 471 8.44 13.39 -0.04
CA LEU A 471 8.91 12.03 0.23
C LEU A 471 10.08 11.63 -0.68
N SER A 472 9.99 11.97 -1.97
CA SER A 472 11.06 11.67 -2.94
C SER A 472 12.38 12.32 -2.54
N GLN A 473 12.33 13.58 -2.16
CA GLN A 473 13.55 14.30 -1.76
C GLN A 473 14.14 13.74 -0.47
N GLY A 474 13.32 13.47 0.56
CA GLY A 474 13.77 12.89 1.81
C GLY A 474 14.36 11.49 1.62
N LEU A 475 13.71 10.65 0.82
CA LEU A 475 14.21 9.31 0.50
C LEU A 475 15.58 9.36 -0.21
N ARG A 476 15.74 10.28 -1.18
CA ARG A 476 17.03 10.49 -1.86
C ARG A 476 18.13 10.92 -0.88
N GLN A 477 17.81 11.77 0.10
CA GLN A 477 18.77 12.20 1.12
C GLN A 477 19.21 11.01 2.00
N LEU A 478 18.25 10.19 2.48
CA LEU A 478 18.56 8.99 3.26
C LEU A 478 19.42 7.99 2.47
N MET A 479 19.05 7.73 1.22
CA MET A 479 19.79 6.84 0.33
C MET A 479 21.20 7.38 0.02
N CYS A 480 21.32 8.69 -0.22
CA CYS A 480 22.63 9.32 -0.43
C CYS A 480 23.51 9.23 0.83
N GLY A 481 22.93 9.44 2.02
CA GLY A 481 23.61 9.25 3.31
C GLY A 481 24.13 7.83 3.52
N SER A 482 23.38 6.83 3.05
CA SER A 482 23.77 5.41 3.05
C SER A 482 24.59 5.00 1.82
N ARG A 483 24.97 5.96 0.95
CA ARG A 483 25.71 5.74 -0.30
C ARG A 483 25.05 4.73 -1.26
N LYS A 484 23.70 4.72 -1.31
CA LYS A 484 22.89 3.89 -2.20
C LYS A 484 22.22 4.77 -3.26
N PHE A 485 22.61 4.63 -4.51
CA PHE A 485 22.15 5.53 -5.58
C PHE A 485 21.02 4.94 -6.44
N ALA A 486 20.51 3.77 -6.06
CA ALA A 486 19.23 3.23 -6.52
C ALA A 486 18.62 2.31 -5.45
N LEU A 487 17.28 2.17 -5.47
CA LEU A 487 16.52 1.36 -4.49
C LEU A 487 17.00 -0.10 -4.42
N GLU A 488 17.40 -0.66 -5.56
CA GLU A 488 17.86 -2.05 -5.64
C GLU A 488 19.17 -2.33 -4.87
N TYR A 489 19.88 -1.29 -4.45
CA TYR A 489 21.10 -1.39 -3.67
C TYR A 489 20.89 -1.30 -2.16
N ILE A 490 19.67 -0.98 -1.73
CA ILE A 490 19.30 -1.05 -0.32
C ILE A 490 19.29 -2.51 0.12
N THR A 491 19.94 -2.79 1.23
CA THR A 491 20.09 -4.12 1.80
C THR A 491 19.69 -4.14 3.28
N ARG A 492 19.55 -5.32 3.83
CA ARG A 492 19.28 -5.49 5.27
C ARG A 492 20.36 -4.92 6.19
N ASN A 493 21.58 -4.77 5.67
CA ASN A 493 22.72 -4.19 6.40
C ASN A 493 22.69 -2.64 6.42
N ASP A 494 21.76 -2.01 5.73
CA ASP A 494 21.61 -0.55 5.74
C ASP A 494 20.74 -0.06 6.89
N ILE A 495 20.23 -1.00 7.70
CA ILE A 495 19.55 -0.74 8.96
C ILE A 495 20.12 -1.60 10.08
N VAL A 496 19.99 -1.12 11.30
CA VAL A 496 20.34 -1.86 12.53
C VAL A 496 19.24 -1.77 13.54
N THR A 497 19.20 -2.70 14.49
CA THR A 497 18.27 -2.63 15.63
C THR A 497 18.94 -1.95 16.82
N LEU A 498 18.14 -1.20 17.59
CA LEU A 498 18.58 -0.51 18.81
C LEU A 498 18.41 -1.35 20.08
N THR A 499 17.70 -2.47 19.98
CA THR A 499 17.45 -3.40 21.09
C THR A 499 17.66 -4.85 20.64
N ARG A 500 17.94 -5.74 21.58
CA ARG A 500 18.07 -7.18 21.31
C ARG A 500 16.73 -7.79 20.89
N ASP A 501 15.63 -7.38 21.53
CA ASP A 501 14.30 -7.86 21.19
C ASP A 501 13.95 -7.53 19.72
N ALA A 502 14.33 -6.34 19.25
CA ALA A 502 14.15 -5.98 17.85
C ALA A 502 15.03 -6.82 16.91
N ALA A 503 16.25 -7.18 17.34
CA ALA A 503 17.09 -8.06 16.56
C ALA A 503 16.50 -9.47 16.45
N ASP A 504 16.00 -10.02 17.55
CA ASP A 504 15.39 -11.34 17.58
C ASP A 504 14.11 -11.40 16.72
N VAL A 505 13.27 -10.35 16.76
CA VAL A 505 12.06 -10.26 15.95
C VAL A 505 12.36 -10.14 14.46
N THR A 506 13.37 -9.33 14.10
CA THR A 506 13.58 -8.94 12.69
C THR A 506 14.68 -9.71 11.98
N GLY A 507 15.58 -10.32 12.74
CA GLY A 507 16.85 -10.87 12.21
C GLY A 507 17.77 -9.79 11.63
N ILE A 508 17.55 -8.51 12.01
CA ILE A 508 18.45 -7.39 11.69
C ILE A 508 19.50 -7.29 12.79
N THR A 509 20.74 -7.03 12.41
CA THR A 509 21.86 -6.98 13.36
C THR A 509 21.67 -5.91 14.42
N TYR A 510 21.91 -6.26 15.68
CA TYR A 510 21.95 -5.30 16.77
C TYR A 510 23.13 -4.31 16.57
N ILE A 511 22.90 -3.03 16.81
CA ILE A 511 23.87 -1.95 16.54
C ILE A 511 25.27 -2.21 17.11
N MET A 512 25.36 -2.77 18.34
CA MET A 512 26.64 -3.04 18.98
C MET A 512 27.40 -4.25 18.40
N ASP A 513 26.76 -5.04 17.53
CA ASP A 513 27.36 -6.17 16.84
C ASP A 513 27.60 -5.88 15.35
N ALA A 514 27.06 -4.75 14.85
CA ALA A 514 27.21 -4.34 13.46
C ALA A 514 28.69 -4.04 13.14
N ASP A 515 29.15 -4.52 11.98
CA ASP A 515 30.49 -4.30 11.42
C ASP A 515 31.65 -4.65 12.36
N LYS A 516 31.40 -5.40 13.44
CA LYS A 516 32.36 -5.69 14.51
C LYS A 516 33.62 -6.37 13.97
N ALA A 517 33.49 -7.33 13.07
CA ALA A 517 34.62 -8.03 12.47
C ALA A 517 35.42 -7.11 11.53
N GLU A 518 34.78 -6.28 10.73
CA GLU A 518 35.41 -5.31 9.85
C GLU A 518 36.16 -4.25 10.66
N ALA A 519 35.55 -3.72 11.71
CA ALA A 519 36.19 -2.77 12.63
C ALA A 519 37.45 -3.34 13.24
N GLN A 520 37.44 -4.59 13.70
CA GLN A 520 38.63 -5.24 14.25
C GLN A 520 39.75 -5.43 13.18
N MET A 521 39.39 -5.76 11.96
CA MET A 521 40.37 -5.85 10.85
C MET A 521 41.01 -4.48 10.56
N ILE A 522 40.21 -3.42 10.49
CA ILE A 522 40.70 -2.05 10.26
C ILE A 522 41.64 -1.63 11.38
N LEU A 523 41.25 -1.83 12.64
CA LEU A 523 42.07 -1.46 13.82
C LEU A 523 43.35 -2.28 13.92
N SER A 524 43.41 -3.49 13.39
CA SER A 524 44.61 -4.31 13.34
C SER A 524 45.56 -3.94 12.18
N GLY A 525 45.24 -2.92 11.39
CA GLY A 525 46.02 -2.50 10.22
C GLY A 525 45.91 -3.42 9.01
N LYS A 526 45.10 -4.49 9.08
CA LYS A 526 44.97 -5.50 8.01
C LYS A 526 43.88 -5.18 6.97
N GLY A 527 43.16 -4.08 7.11
CA GLY A 527 41.99 -3.77 6.29
C GLY A 527 41.97 -2.38 5.64
N ALA A 528 43.10 -1.67 5.61
CA ALA A 528 43.13 -0.23 5.27
C ALA A 528 42.86 0.13 3.79
N LYS A 529 42.57 -0.83 2.91
CA LYS A 529 42.14 -0.52 1.53
C LYS A 529 40.67 -0.86 1.38
N PRO A 530 39.79 0.13 1.12
CA PRO A 530 38.41 -0.15 0.76
C PRO A 530 38.40 -1.03 -0.49
N LYS A 531 37.89 -2.24 -0.39
CA LYS A 531 37.52 -3.00 -1.60
C LYS A 531 36.46 -2.20 -2.31
N ALA A 532 36.78 -1.62 -3.45
CA ALA A 532 35.77 -1.11 -4.37
C ALA A 532 34.81 -2.27 -4.67
N LYS A 533 33.63 -2.26 -4.03
CA LYS A 533 32.54 -3.18 -4.36
C LYS A 533 32.04 -2.76 -5.74
N THR A 534 32.68 -3.31 -6.78
CA THR A 534 32.21 -3.18 -8.15
C THR A 534 30.82 -3.80 -8.26
N ALA A 535 29.97 -3.19 -9.06
CA ALA A 535 28.58 -3.57 -9.36
C ALA A 535 28.36 -5.03 -9.86
N ALA A 536 29.38 -5.86 -9.84
CA ALA A 536 29.37 -7.22 -10.37
C ALA A 536 28.69 -8.26 -9.45
N THR A 537 28.58 -8.03 -8.14
CA THR A 537 28.02 -9.04 -7.21
C THR A 537 26.51 -9.08 -7.15
N ALA A 538 25.81 -7.99 -7.52
CA ALA A 538 24.35 -7.99 -7.58
C ALA A 538 23.82 -8.72 -8.83
N LYS A 539 24.60 -8.81 -9.91
CA LYS A 539 24.20 -9.52 -11.14
C LYS A 539 24.26 -11.05 -11.03
N THR A 540 24.98 -11.59 -10.07
CA THR A 540 25.15 -13.05 -9.94
C THR A 540 23.95 -13.70 -9.27
N VAL A 541 23.23 -12.99 -8.39
CA VAL A 541 21.98 -13.51 -7.78
C VAL A 541 20.82 -13.42 -8.75
N ALA A 542 20.80 -12.40 -9.63
CA ALA A 542 19.74 -12.23 -10.64
C ALA A 542 19.91 -13.17 -11.86
N LYS A 543 21.12 -13.64 -12.17
CA LYS A 543 21.35 -14.59 -13.28
C LYS A 543 21.08 -16.05 -12.93
N GLY A 544 20.96 -16.41 -11.65
CA GLY A 544 20.56 -17.75 -11.20
C GLY A 544 19.10 -18.08 -11.52
N ASN A 545 18.22 -17.08 -11.67
CA ASN A 545 16.77 -17.26 -11.86
C ASN A 545 16.32 -17.40 -13.31
N ALA A 546 17.22 -17.31 -14.30
CA ALA A 546 16.82 -17.33 -15.72
C ALA A 546 17.07 -18.67 -16.44
N LYS A 547 17.55 -19.73 -15.78
CA LYS A 547 17.94 -20.99 -16.44
C LYS A 547 17.28 -22.27 -15.95
N ALA A 548 16.12 -22.22 -15.30
CA ALA A 548 15.42 -23.47 -14.92
C ALA A 548 13.91 -23.36 -15.10
N ALA A 549 13.44 -23.37 -16.34
CA ALA A 549 12.07 -23.73 -16.65
C ALA A 549 12.07 -24.54 -17.95
N LYS A 550 12.40 -25.84 -17.87
CA LYS A 550 11.96 -26.81 -18.87
C LYS A 550 10.74 -27.56 -18.34
N PRO A 551 9.71 -27.78 -19.15
CA PRO A 551 8.49 -28.44 -18.68
C PRO A 551 8.76 -29.93 -18.43
N ILE A 552 8.29 -30.43 -17.29
CA ILE A 552 8.28 -31.86 -16.96
C ILE A 552 7.22 -32.51 -17.85
N VAL A 553 7.67 -33.28 -18.81
CA VAL A 553 6.86 -34.19 -19.63
C VAL A 553 6.36 -35.33 -18.74
N LYS A 554 5.04 -35.48 -18.63
CA LYS A 554 4.41 -36.64 -17.97
C LYS A 554 4.75 -37.90 -18.73
N GLU A 555 5.51 -38.78 -18.15
CA GLU A 555 5.70 -40.14 -18.62
C GLU A 555 4.42 -40.95 -18.42
N LYS A 556 3.90 -41.50 -19.51
CA LYS A 556 2.78 -42.44 -19.52
C LYS A 556 3.28 -43.80 -19.03
N THR A 557 2.88 -44.24 -17.90
CA THR A 557 2.98 -45.66 -17.50
C THR A 557 1.88 -46.44 -18.20
N LYS A 558 2.31 -47.31 -19.10
CA LYS A 558 1.51 -48.37 -19.73
C LYS A 558 1.21 -49.48 -18.71
N GLY A 559 -0.02 -49.95 -18.81
CA GLY A 559 -0.58 -50.98 -17.94
C GLY A 559 -0.04 -52.39 -18.13
N THR A 560 -0.68 -53.24 -17.52
CA THR A 560 -0.94 -54.70 -17.53
C THR A 560 -0.87 -55.14 -16.08
N THR A 561 -1.78 -55.89 -15.52
CA THR A 561 -2.40 -57.13 -15.95
C THR A 561 -3.64 -57.45 -15.10
N LYS A 562 -4.58 -58.09 -15.74
CA LYS A 562 -5.74 -58.77 -15.16
C LYS A 562 -5.35 -59.79 -14.08
N THR A 563 -6.13 -59.92 -13.02
CA THR A 563 -6.56 -61.26 -12.56
C THR A 563 -7.90 -61.16 -11.82
N ALA A 564 -8.83 -61.92 -12.32
CA ALA A 564 -10.10 -62.21 -11.69
C ALA A 564 -9.90 -63.24 -10.58
N VAL A 565 -10.75 -63.23 -9.56
CA VAL A 565 -11.30 -64.44 -8.91
C VAL A 565 -12.37 -64.10 -7.85
N LYS A 566 -13.58 -64.56 -8.16
CA LYS A 566 -14.61 -65.26 -7.34
C LYS A 566 -15.31 -64.63 -6.13
N LYS A 567 -16.61 -64.60 -6.34
CA LYS A 567 -17.71 -64.66 -5.36
C LYS A 567 -17.61 -65.81 -4.34
N LYS A 568 -18.04 -65.48 -3.11
CA LYS A 568 -18.88 -66.28 -2.17
C LYS A 568 -19.18 -65.30 -1.03
N GLY A 569 -20.35 -64.99 -0.58
CA GLY A 569 -21.59 -65.66 -0.39
C GLY A 569 -21.84 -65.96 1.10
N ARG A 570 -22.89 -65.35 1.70
CA ARG A 570 -23.58 -65.65 2.97
C ARG A 570 -22.86 -65.15 4.26
N LYS A 571 -23.52 -64.50 5.14
CA LYS A 571 -24.88 -64.42 5.68
C LYS A 571 -25.21 -63.01 6.13
#